data_8cdfdc265df6b7e4124455fd67a0c795
#
_entry.id   8cdfdc265df6b7e4124455fd67a0c795
#
_cell.length_a   1.000
_cell.length_b   1.000
_cell.length_c   1.000
_cell.angle_alpha   90.00
_cell.angle_beta   90.00
_cell.angle_gamma   90.00
#
_symmetry.space_group_name_H-M   'P 1'
#
loop_
_entity.id
_entity.type
_entity.pdbx_description
1 polymer ?
#
loop_
_entity_poly.entity_id
_entity_poly.type
_entity_poly.pdbx_seq_one_letter_code
_entity_poly.pdbx_strand_id
1 'polypeptide(L)'
;MRVRVLITALITVALLGFAELTLHVFGERLGEPRFWYAPDAQHLVEDMERLENAGIVSDVVFTGSSMVQFGIRSSIVEARLGSVEAAHNAGIPKGYATVTLRWLLEEVVPRLQPTRVVWGLSSLDFNGGRPTPAIIEYEAARAGSTGFFGWVDRGL
;
A
#
# COMPACT_ATOMS: atom_id res chain seq x y z
N MET A 1 -2.66 -47.52 -14.27
CA MET A 1 -2.28 -46.11 -14.52
C MET A 1 -3.38 -45.11 -14.17
N ARG A 2 -4.63 -45.29 -14.58
CA ARG A 2 -5.76 -44.36 -14.34
C ARG A 2 -6.08 -44.12 -12.86
N VAL A 3 -6.04 -45.12 -11.99
CA VAL A 3 -6.33 -45.00 -10.55
C VAL A 3 -5.31 -44.13 -9.82
N ARG A 4 -4.03 -44.27 -10.14
CA ARG A 4 -2.97 -43.42 -9.53
C ARG A 4 -3.12 -41.95 -9.90
N VAL A 5 -3.47 -41.67 -11.14
CA VAL A 5 -3.73 -40.29 -11.60
C VAL A 5 -4.92 -39.69 -10.86
N LEU A 6 -6.01 -40.45 -10.69
CA LEU A 6 -7.18 -40.01 -9.96
C LEU A 6 -6.88 -39.70 -8.49
N ILE A 7 -6.12 -40.58 -7.83
CA ILE A 7 -5.70 -40.38 -6.43
C ILE A 7 -4.83 -39.14 -6.29
N THR A 8 -3.85 -38.94 -7.19
CA THR A 8 -3.01 -37.76 -7.16
C THR A 8 -3.83 -36.46 -7.35
N ALA A 9 -4.75 -36.47 -8.31
CA ALA A 9 -5.63 -35.33 -8.54
C ALA A 9 -6.49 -35.01 -7.30
N LEU A 10 -7.09 -36.00 -6.66
CA LEU A 10 -7.87 -35.85 -5.44
C LEU A 10 -7.04 -35.30 -4.28
N ILE A 11 -5.82 -35.80 -4.08
CA ILE A 11 -4.91 -35.31 -3.04
C ILE A 11 -4.54 -33.84 -3.32
N THR A 12 -4.23 -33.49 -4.58
CA THR A 12 -3.89 -32.10 -4.95
C THR A 12 -5.05 -31.15 -4.67
N VAL A 13 -6.27 -31.50 -5.06
CA VAL A 13 -7.46 -30.70 -4.79
C VAL A 13 -7.71 -30.56 -3.29
N ALA A 14 -7.55 -31.64 -2.53
CA ALA A 14 -7.71 -31.61 -1.08
C ALA A 14 -6.67 -30.71 -0.40
N LEU A 15 -5.40 -30.75 -0.85
CA LEU A 15 -4.35 -29.89 -0.32
C LEU A 15 -4.58 -28.41 -0.64
N LEU A 16 -5.01 -28.10 -1.87
CA LEU A 16 -5.36 -26.74 -2.25
C LEU A 16 -6.56 -26.21 -1.45
N GLY A 17 -7.60 -27.02 -1.28
CA GLY A 17 -8.75 -26.65 -0.48
C GLY A 17 -8.40 -26.45 1.01
N PHE A 18 -7.52 -27.29 1.55
CA PHE A 18 -7.01 -27.13 2.91
C PHE A 18 -6.16 -25.86 3.07
N ALA A 19 -5.29 -25.57 2.12
CA ALA A 19 -4.48 -24.35 2.13
C ALA A 19 -5.38 -23.09 2.07
N GLU A 20 -6.37 -23.09 1.18
CA GLU A 20 -7.33 -21.97 1.07
C GLU A 20 -8.14 -21.80 2.36
N LEU A 21 -8.65 -22.88 2.95
CA LEU A 21 -9.37 -22.84 4.21
C LEU A 21 -8.48 -22.31 5.35
N THR A 22 -7.22 -22.72 5.38
CA THR A 22 -6.24 -22.25 6.36
C THR A 22 -5.99 -20.77 6.21
N LEU A 23 -5.78 -20.28 4.97
CA LEU A 23 -5.62 -18.86 4.69
C LEU A 23 -6.88 -18.07 5.04
N HIS A 24 -8.06 -18.61 4.80
CA HIS A 24 -9.31 -17.95 5.13
C HIS A 24 -9.52 -17.83 6.66
N VAL A 25 -9.26 -18.90 7.40
CA VAL A 25 -9.47 -18.95 8.87
C VAL A 25 -8.38 -18.21 9.64
N PHE A 26 -7.14 -18.28 9.17
CA PHE A 26 -5.99 -17.72 9.88
C PHE A 26 -5.44 -16.45 9.23
N GLY A 27 -5.92 -16.10 8.03
CA GLY A 27 -5.46 -14.92 7.28
C GLY A 27 -5.62 -13.63 8.08
N GLU A 28 -6.72 -13.50 8.81
CA GLU A 28 -6.96 -12.34 9.68
C GLU A 28 -5.94 -12.24 10.84
N ARG A 29 -5.38 -13.39 11.28
CA ARG A 29 -4.35 -13.43 12.33
C ARG A 29 -2.94 -13.18 11.81
N LEU A 30 -2.72 -13.32 10.51
CA LEU A 30 -1.42 -13.03 9.88
C LEU A 30 -1.19 -11.55 9.62
N GLY A 31 -2.13 -10.69 10.05
CA GLY A 31 -2.16 -9.29 9.71
C GLY A 31 -2.71 -9.10 8.29
N GLU A 32 -3.53 -8.07 8.10
CA GLU A 32 -4.04 -7.76 6.76
C GLU A 32 -2.88 -7.43 5.82
N PRO A 33 -2.63 -8.20 4.76
CA PRO A 33 -1.65 -7.84 3.74
C PRO A 33 -2.23 -6.73 2.87
N ARG A 34 -2.34 -5.53 3.45
CA ARG A 34 -2.97 -4.38 2.77
C ARG A 34 -2.27 -4.01 1.48
N PHE A 35 -0.99 -4.38 1.33
CA PHE A 35 -0.15 -3.92 0.23
C PHE A 35 0.86 -4.95 -0.27
N TRP A 36 0.50 -6.22 -0.35
CA TRP A 36 1.40 -7.28 -0.86
C TRP A 36 2.00 -6.98 -2.24
N TYR A 37 1.29 -6.23 -3.07
CA TYR A 37 1.73 -5.86 -4.41
C TYR A 37 2.54 -4.55 -4.45
N ALA A 38 2.59 -3.82 -3.36
CA ALA A 38 3.35 -2.58 -3.23
C ALA A 38 4.12 -2.58 -1.90
N PRO A 39 5.19 -3.39 -1.76
CA PRO A 39 5.96 -3.50 -0.52
C PRO A 39 6.47 -2.14 -0.02
N ASP A 40 6.78 -1.23 -0.94
CA ASP A 40 7.18 0.13 -0.58
C ASP A 40 6.05 0.91 0.11
N ALA A 41 4.80 0.73 -0.32
CA ALA A 41 3.64 1.36 0.31
C ALA A 41 3.34 0.72 1.68
N GLN A 42 3.53 -0.59 1.83
CA GLN A 42 3.37 -1.25 3.12
C GLN A 42 4.35 -0.72 4.16
N HIS A 43 5.62 -0.58 3.82
CA HIS A 43 6.61 -0.01 4.74
C HIS A 43 6.24 1.42 5.17
N LEU A 44 5.71 2.23 4.25
CA LEU A 44 5.24 3.56 4.58
C LEU A 44 4.06 3.55 5.55
N VAL A 45 3.10 2.62 5.38
CA VAL A 45 1.99 2.44 6.33
C VAL A 45 2.51 2.03 7.70
N GLU A 46 3.38 1.03 7.76
CA GLU A 46 3.98 0.56 9.02
C GLU A 46 4.75 1.68 9.75
N ASP A 47 5.45 2.54 8.99
CA ASP A 47 6.13 3.70 9.53
C ASP A 47 5.14 4.73 10.09
N MET A 48 4.08 5.02 9.34
CA MET A 48 3.03 5.94 9.79
C MET A 48 2.28 5.40 11.01
N GLU A 49 1.98 4.11 11.06
CA GLU A 49 1.35 3.45 12.22
C GLU A 49 2.26 3.53 13.47
N ARG A 50 3.57 3.39 13.30
CA ARG A 50 4.52 3.61 14.41
C ARG A 50 4.48 5.03 14.95
N LEU A 51 4.43 6.02 14.07
CA LEU A 51 4.33 7.43 14.46
C LEU A 51 3.00 7.74 15.14
N GLU A 52 1.89 7.25 14.58
CA GLU A 52 0.56 7.36 15.16
C GLU A 52 0.49 6.75 16.56
N ASN A 53 0.99 5.52 16.73
CA ASN A 53 1.05 4.84 18.03
C ASN A 53 1.96 5.55 19.04
N ALA A 54 2.97 6.27 18.56
CA ALA A 54 3.84 7.10 19.39
C ALA A 54 3.22 8.48 19.72
N GLY A 55 2.05 8.80 19.19
CA GLY A 55 1.40 10.10 19.35
C GLY A 55 2.13 11.25 18.64
N ILE A 56 2.94 10.94 17.64
CA ILE A 56 3.72 11.93 16.91
C ILE A 56 2.85 12.53 15.80
N VAL A 57 2.57 13.82 15.91
CA VAL A 57 1.91 14.63 14.88
C VAL A 57 2.97 15.23 13.96
N SER A 58 2.75 15.17 12.66
CA SER A 58 3.70 15.72 11.69
C SER A 58 3.46 17.21 11.43
N ASP A 59 4.50 18.03 11.52
CA ASP A 59 4.41 19.44 11.13
C ASP A 59 4.21 19.60 9.64
N VAL A 60 4.94 18.81 8.86
CA VAL A 60 4.87 18.82 7.41
C VAL A 60 4.96 17.41 6.84
N VAL A 61 4.05 17.10 5.93
CA VAL A 61 4.08 15.88 5.13
C VAL A 61 4.34 16.22 3.68
N PHE A 62 5.30 15.52 3.08
CA PHE A 62 5.55 15.55 1.65
C PHE A 62 4.85 14.36 1.01
N THR A 63 4.01 14.59 0.01
CA THR A 63 3.34 13.53 -0.76
C THR A 63 3.49 13.75 -2.25
N GLY A 64 3.37 12.69 -3.02
CA GLY A 64 3.55 12.71 -4.46
C GLY A 64 4.02 11.36 -4.99
N SER A 65 4.50 11.36 -6.22
CA SER A 65 5.03 10.17 -6.89
C SER A 65 6.44 9.78 -6.38
N SER A 66 7.07 8.85 -7.08
CA SER A 66 8.46 8.44 -6.82
C SER A 66 9.46 9.60 -6.79
N MET A 67 9.16 10.71 -7.45
CA MET A 67 10.01 11.91 -7.39
C MET A 67 10.05 12.49 -5.98
N VAL A 68 8.93 12.52 -5.28
CA VAL A 68 8.87 12.95 -3.88
C VAL A 68 9.50 11.89 -2.98
N GLN A 69 9.13 10.62 -3.18
CA GLN A 69 9.64 9.50 -2.37
C GLN A 69 11.18 9.47 -2.32
N PHE A 70 11.82 9.58 -3.46
CA PHE A 70 13.29 9.50 -3.56
C PHE A 70 13.99 10.86 -3.53
N GLY A 71 13.27 11.95 -3.82
CA GLY A 71 13.85 13.30 -3.90
C GLY A 71 13.88 14.07 -2.59
N ILE A 72 13.04 13.70 -1.61
CA ILE A 72 12.92 14.43 -0.35
C ILE A 72 13.39 13.56 0.82
N ARG A 73 14.32 14.09 1.60
CA ARG A 73 14.76 13.50 2.87
C ARG A 73 14.22 14.34 4.03
N SER A 74 13.28 13.78 4.77
CA SER A 74 12.62 14.47 5.91
C SER A 74 13.62 14.98 6.92
N SER A 75 14.63 14.18 7.29
CA SER A 75 15.67 14.57 8.23
C SER A 75 16.51 15.78 7.79
N ILE A 76 16.69 15.99 6.48
CA ILE A 76 17.36 17.20 5.97
C ILE A 76 16.45 18.42 6.10
N VAL A 77 15.16 18.23 5.88
CA VAL A 77 14.16 19.31 6.02
C VAL A 77 14.12 19.79 7.48
N GLU A 78 13.99 18.85 8.42
CA GLU A 78 14.03 19.13 9.86
C GLU A 78 15.30 19.87 10.27
N ALA A 79 16.46 19.37 9.84
CA ALA A 79 17.75 19.97 10.18
C ALA A 79 17.96 21.39 9.57
N ARG A 80 17.30 21.70 8.45
CA ARG A 80 17.51 22.96 7.71
C ARG A 80 16.47 24.02 8.00
N LEU A 81 15.25 23.61 8.32
CA LEU A 81 14.12 24.48 8.51
C LEU A 81 13.76 24.63 9.99
N GLY A 82 14.61 24.91 10.89
CA GLY A 82 14.45 25.01 12.35
C GLY A 82 13.05 25.31 12.92
N SER A 83 12.06 25.57 12.08
CA SER A 83 10.63 25.69 12.39
C SER A 83 9.81 24.42 12.12
N VAL A 84 10.45 23.33 11.70
CA VAL A 84 9.84 22.03 11.42
C VAL A 84 10.49 21.00 12.35
N GLU A 85 9.72 20.51 13.31
CA GLU A 85 10.20 19.53 14.28
C GLU A 85 9.97 18.09 13.79
N ALA A 86 8.87 17.86 13.05
CA ALA A 86 8.51 16.55 12.53
C ALA A 86 8.12 16.64 11.05
N ALA A 87 9.01 16.18 10.18
CA ALA A 87 8.74 16.06 8.75
C ALA A 87 8.59 14.57 8.35
N HIS A 88 7.62 14.26 7.50
CA HIS A 88 7.43 12.92 7.00
C HIS A 88 7.33 12.90 5.47
N ASN A 89 8.00 11.93 4.85
CA ASN A 89 7.91 11.69 3.41
C ASN A 89 6.96 10.52 3.14
N ALA A 90 5.75 10.84 2.68
CA ALA A 90 4.70 9.91 2.30
C ALA A 90 4.55 9.80 0.77
N GLY A 91 5.60 10.04 0.01
CA GLY A 91 5.61 9.81 -1.44
C GLY A 91 5.52 8.32 -1.76
N ILE A 92 4.70 7.96 -2.75
CA ILE A 92 4.50 6.56 -3.18
C ILE A 92 5.00 6.35 -4.61
N PRO A 93 5.70 5.23 -4.88
CA PRO A 93 6.18 4.94 -6.21
C PRO A 93 5.02 4.74 -7.18
N LYS A 94 5.20 5.18 -8.42
CA LYS A 94 4.19 5.06 -9.49
C LYS A 94 2.83 5.72 -9.19
N GLY A 95 2.76 6.58 -8.17
CA GLY A 95 1.55 7.33 -7.82
C GLY A 95 1.26 8.43 -8.85
N TYR A 96 0.10 8.39 -9.49
CA TYR A 96 -0.45 9.52 -10.25
C TYR A 96 -1.19 10.46 -9.31
N ALA A 97 -1.54 11.66 -9.78
CA ALA A 97 -2.20 12.67 -8.97
C ALA A 97 -3.45 12.15 -8.23
N THR A 98 -4.28 11.35 -8.91
CA THR A 98 -5.49 10.77 -8.29
C THR A 98 -5.16 9.73 -7.21
N VAL A 99 -4.14 8.91 -7.42
CA VAL A 99 -3.70 7.89 -6.44
C VAL A 99 -3.05 8.57 -5.24
N THR A 100 -2.14 9.50 -5.48
CA THR A 100 -1.46 10.21 -4.39
C THR A 100 -2.43 11.09 -3.58
N LEU A 101 -3.46 11.65 -4.21
CA LEU A 101 -4.52 12.37 -3.49
C LEU A 101 -5.32 11.43 -2.58
N ARG A 102 -5.74 10.29 -3.11
CA ARG A 102 -6.50 9.29 -2.35
C ARG A 102 -5.66 8.74 -1.19
N TRP A 103 -4.40 8.38 -1.47
CA TRP A 103 -3.42 8.00 -0.45
C TRP A 103 -3.28 9.04 0.65
N LEU A 104 -3.13 10.32 0.27
CA LEU A 104 -3.04 11.42 1.22
C LEU A 104 -4.27 11.50 2.12
N LEU A 105 -5.48 11.47 1.53
CA LEU A 105 -6.72 11.67 2.28
C LEU A 105 -7.12 10.47 3.13
N GLU A 106 -6.81 9.25 2.70
CA GLU A 106 -7.31 8.03 3.33
C GLU A 106 -6.31 7.39 4.29
N GLU A 107 -5.01 7.55 4.03
CA GLU A 107 -3.97 6.91 4.83
C GLU A 107 -3.12 7.93 5.61
N VAL A 108 -2.65 8.98 4.94
CA VAL A 108 -1.64 9.88 5.51
C VAL A 108 -2.24 10.87 6.49
N VAL A 109 -3.27 11.61 6.06
CA VAL A 109 -3.88 12.66 6.89
C VAL A 109 -4.52 12.10 8.17
N PRO A 110 -5.28 10.98 8.13
CA PRO A 110 -5.87 10.44 9.34
C PRO A 110 -4.83 10.01 10.40
N ARG A 111 -3.69 9.47 9.97
CA ARG A 111 -2.65 8.96 10.89
C ARG A 111 -1.71 10.03 11.39
N LEU A 112 -1.21 10.89 10.49
CA LEU A 112 -0.15 11.84 10.82
C LEU A 112 -0.67 13.23 11.21
N GLN A 113 -1.93 13.52 10.94
CA GLN A 113 -2.62 14.78 11.25
C GLN A 113 -1.77 16.03 10.93
N PRO A 114 -1.19 16.14 9.71
CA PRO A 114 -0.20 17.14 9.41
C PRO A 114 -0.79 18.55 9.44
N THR A 115 -0.02 19.52 9.97
CA THR A 115 -0.41 20.94 9.89
C THR A 115 -0.20 21.51 8.50
N ARG A 116 0.72 20.93 7.73
CA ARG A 116 1.04 21.33 6.35
C ARG A 116 1.28 20.12 5.48
N VAL A 117 0.79 20.19 4.24
CA VAL A 117 1.04 19.21 3.21
C VAL A 117 1.72 19.86 2.03
N VAL A 118 2.84 19.29 1.61
CA VAL A 118 3.54 19.67 0.38
C VAL A 118 3.33 18.54 -0.64
N TRP A 119 2.57 18.84 -1.68
CA TRP A 119 2.28 17.89 -2.73
C TRP A 119 3.15 18.14 -3.95
N GLY A 120 4.12 17.24 -4.20
CA GLY A 120 4.98 17.28 -5.37
C GLY A 120 4.29 16.64 -6.56
N LEU A 121 4.00 17.43 -7.57
CA LEU A 121 3.35 17.03 -8.80
C LEU A 121 4.23 17.31 -10.01
N SER A 122 4.16 16.43 -10.99
CA SER A 122 4.77 16.60 -12.31
C SER A 122 3.69 16.56 -13.40
N SER A 123 4.04 16.97 -14.61
CA SER A 123 3.13 16.85 -15.77
C SER A 123 2.72 15.39 -16.05
N LEU A 124 3.56 14.43 -15.70
CA LEU A 124 3.27 13.01 -15.86
C LEU A 124 2.17 12.52 -14.91
N ASP A 125 2.02 13.13 -13.75
CA ASP A 125 1.02 12.78 -12.76
C ASP A 125 -0.41 13.08 -13.23
N PHE A 126 -0.56 13.96 -14.22
CA PHE A 126 -1.84 14.31 -14.85
C PHE A 126 -2.13 13.54 -16.14
N ASN A 127 -1.21 12.69 -16.59
CA ASN A 127 -1.38 11.91 -17.82
C ASN A 127 -2.22 10.64 -17.57
N GLY A 128 -3.39 10.81 -16.96
CA GLY A 128 -4.26 9.77 -16.41
C GLY A 128 -5.09 8.99 -17.44
N GLY A 129 -4.67 8.88 -18.70
CA GLY A 129 -5.43 8.20 -19.74
C GLY A 129 -5.51 6.67 -19.64
N ARG A 130 -4.78 6.04 -18.72
CA ARG A 130 -4.86 4.59 -18.46
C ARG A 130 -4.71 4.29 -16.97
N PRO A 131 -5.57 3.43 -16.40
CA PRO A 131 -5.32 2.91 -15.07
C PRO A 131 -3.97 2.19 -15.12
N THR A 132 -3.04 2.64 -14.29
CA THR A 132 -1.75 1.97 -14.18
C THR A 132 -1.86 0.76 -13.27
N PRO A 133 -0.94 -0.19 -13.39
CA PRO A 133 -0.85 -1.29 -12.44
C PRO A 133 -0.91 -0.84 -10.98
N ALA A 134 -0.26 0.28 -10.63
CA ALA A 134 -0.27 0.82 -9.27
C ALA A 134 -1.66 1.25 -8.78
N ILE A 135 -2.52 1.79 -9.64
CA ILE A 135 -3.92 2.09 -9.27
C ILE A 135 -4.69 0.81 -9.02
N ILE A 136 -4.56 -0.14 -9.95
CA ILE A 136 -5.22 -1.45 -9.85
C ILE A 136 -4.75 -2.18 -8.59
N GLU A 137 -3.45 -2.16 -8.32
CA GLU A 137 -2.84 -2.77 -7.14
C GLU A 137 -3.33 -2.10 -5.85
N TYR A 138 -3.37 -0.77 -5.78
CA TYR A 138 -3.86 -0.02 -4.62
C TYR A 138 -5.35 -0.29 -4.38
N GLU A 139 -6.18 -0.25 -5.43
CA GLU A 139 -7.62 -0.51 -5.32
C GLU A 139 -7.90 -1.97 -4.98
N ALA A 140 -7.11 -2.91 -5.51
CA ALA A 140 -7.21 -4.34 -5.19
C ALA A 140 -6.82 -4.63 -3.74
N ALA A 141 -5.74 -4.03 -3.24
CA ALA A 141 -5.30 -4.14 -1.85
C ALA A 141 -6.38 -3.62 -0.90
N ARG A 142 -6.98 -2.46 -1.23
CA ARG A 142 -8.04 -1.85 -0.43
C ARG A 142 -9.35 -2.64 -0.42
N ALA A 143 -9.69 -3.31 -1.51
CA ALA A 143 -10.93 -4.09 -1.60
C ALA A 143 -10.92 -5.36 -0.75
N GLY A 144 -9.84 -5.63 0.02
CA GLY A 144 -9.80 -6.72 0.99
C GLY A 144 -9.94 -8.11 0.38
N SER A 145 -9.46 -8.32 -0.87
CA SER A 145 -9.52 -9.65 -1.47
C SER A 145 -8.46 -10.55 -0.87
N THR A 146 -8.83 -11.20 0.18
CA THR A 146 -8.06 -12.28 0.78
C THR A 146 -8.38 -13.59 0.04
N GLY A 147 -7.46 -14.09 -0.79
CA GLY A 147 -7.55 -15.40 -1.38
C GLY A 147 -7.42 -15.44 -2.91
N PHE A 148 -6.98 -16.59 -3.41
CA PHE A 148 -6.73 -16.87 -4.83
C PHE A 148 -7.96 -16.61 -5.72
N PHE A 149 -9.17 -16.95 -5.24
CA PHE A 149 -10.41 -16.74 -5.99
C PHE A 149 -10.83 -15.28 -6.12
N GLY A 150 -10.52 -14.43 -5.14
CA GLY A 150 -10.75 -12.99 -5.24
C GLY A 150 -9.86 -12.29 -6.26
N TRP A 151 -8.75 -12.93 -6.65
CA TRP A 151 -7.86 -12.45 -7.71
C TRP A 151 -8.40 -12.83 -9.11
N VAL A 152 -8.97 -14.04 -9.26
CA VAL A 152 -9.52 -14.53 -10.54
C VAL A 152 -10.75 -13.74 -10.96
N ASP A 153 -11.61 -13.34 -10.04
CA ASP A 153 -12.86 -12.60 -10.32
C ASP A 153 -12.61 -11.15 -10.82
N ARG A 154 -11.39 -10.63 -10.70
CA ARG A 154 -11.05 -9.26 -11.12
C ARG A 154 -10.16 -9.19 -12.36
N GLY A 155 -9.72 -10.30 -12.86
CA GLY A 155 -8.84 -10.42 -14.04
C GLY A 155 -9.57 -10.74 -15.33
N LEU A 156 -10.88 -10.82 -15.32
CA LEU A 156 -11.76 -10.99 -16.48
C LEU A 156 -12.73 -9.82 -16.60
#